data_149e9a693a7e5b8495fb35f272b6cbac
#
_entry.id   149e9a693a7e5b8495fb35f272b6cbac
#
_cell.length_a   1.000
_cell.length_b   1.000
_cell.length_c   1.000
_cell.angle_alpha   90.00
_cell.angle_beta   90.00
_cell.angle_gamma   90.00
#
_symmetry.space_group_name_H-M   'P 1'
#
loop_
_entity.id
_entity.type
_entity.pdbx_description
1 polymer ?
#
loop_
_entity_poly.entity_id
_entity_poly.type
_entity_poly.pdbx_seq_one_letter_code
_entity_poly.pdbx_strand_id
1 'polypeptide(L)'
;MAELNYSPIEKLCLALYFAATKLCHYMLPSVFQIISKTDLIKYMLTRPIIRGQIRKWTMTLSEFTFQYVAQKSVKGQALAVFLAHHPAQGQEEELEVEIGMALMEKNYWTMYFDGSSTETRSGAGVVIESPQGQMWQFAFQLDFKCTNNQAEYEALIIGLEILKEMKATRVLVYGDSQLVINQLTREYQCTSENLTMYYVTALNTADEFSRISFVHVPRAENHEANEMA
;
A
#
# COMPACT_ATOMS: atom_id res chain seq x y z
N MET A 1 19.89 24.21 -15.24
CA MET A 1 19.00 23.54 -16.25
C MET A 1 19.77 22.64 -17.24
N ALA A 2 20.84 21.99 -16.80
CA ALA A 2 21.56 21.01 -17.64
C ALA A 2 20.82 19.68 -17.79
N GLU A 3 19.91 19.38 -16.87
CA GLU A 3 19.17 18.11 -16.77
C GLU A 3 18.13 17.89 -17.89
N LEU A 4 17.70 18.94 -18.55
CA LEU A 4 16.77 18.85 -19.69
C LEU A 4 17.39 18.16 -20.91
N ASN A 5 18.70 18.20 -21.04
CA ASN A 5 19.45 17.68 -22.19
C ASN A 5 19.89 16.22 -22.03
N TYR A 6 19.59 15.58 -20.90
CA TYR A 6 19.91 14.16 -20.71
C TYR A 6 19.00 13.26 -21.56
N SER A 7 19.57 12.22 -22.11
CA SER A 7 18.81 11.15 -22.75
C SER A 7 17.90 10.44 -21.73
N PRO A 8 16.82 9.77 -22.16
CA PRO A 8 15.92 9.08 -21.24
C PRO A 8 16.64 8.12 -20.27
N ILE A 9 17.66 7.40 -20.76
CA ILE A 9 18.43 6.47 -19.93
C ILE A 9 19.33 7.21 -18.92
N GLU A 10 19.88 8.34 -19.29
CA GLU A 10 20.68 9.17 -18.38
C GLU A 10 19.81 9.78 -17.28
N LYS A 11 18.57 10.15 -17.58
CA LYS A 11 17.59 10.61 -16.58
C LYS A 11 17.27 9.50 -15.57
N LEU A 12 17.14 8.26 -16.03
CA LEU A 12 16.94 7.11 -15.13
C LEU A 12 18.17 6.84 -14.26
N CYS A 13 19.38 6.95 -14.82
CA CYS A 13 20.61 6.84 -14.04
C CYS A 13 20.74 7.95 -12.99
N LEU A 14 20.34 9.17 -13.31
CA LEU A 14 20.30 10.30 -12.37
C LEU A 14 19.29 10.03 -11.24
N ALA A 15 18.11 9.53 -11.57
CA ALA A 15 17.09 9.19 -10.58
C ALA A 15 17.58 8.10 -9.61
N LEU A 16 18.26 7.06 -10.12
CA LEU A 16 18.86 6.01 -9.30
C LEU A 16 19.96 6.58 -8.39
N TYR A 17 20.84 7.42 -8.93
CA TYR A 17 21.88 8.11 -8.16
C TYR A 17 21.28 8.96 -7.03
N PHE A 18 20.23 9.73 -7.33
CA PHE A 18 19.55 10.57 -6.35
C PHE A 18 18.91 9.72 -5.25
N ALA A 19 18.21 8.65 -5.61
CA ALA A 19 17.60 7.73 -4.65
C ALA A 19 18.67 7.09 -3.74
N ALA A 20 19.76 6.57 -4.31
CA ALA A 20 20.85 5.95 -3.57
C ALA A 20 21.53 6.92 -2.60
N THR A 21 21.76 8.17 -3.02
CA THR A 21 22.38 9.19 -2.16
C THR A 21 21.47 9.64 -1.01
N LYS A 22 20.15 9.74 -1.26
CA LYS A 22 19.17 10.12 -0.23
C LYS A 22 18.84 9.01 0.75
N LEU A 23 18.86 7.76 0.27
CA LEU A 23 18.50 6.58 1.05
C LEU A 23 19.70 5.71 1.42
N CYS A 24 20.94 6.27 1.39
CA CYS A 24 22.17 5.51 1.54
C CYS A 24 22.19 4.64 2.80
N HIS A 25 21.73 5.16 3.95
CA HIS A 25 21.71 4.41 5.22
C HIS A 25 20.83 3.16 5.17
N TYR A 26 19.78 3.16 4.35
CA TYR A 26 18.90 2.01 4.16
C TYR A 26 19.39 1.07 3.07
N MET A 27 20.13 1.62 2.07
CA MET A 27 20.53 0.89 0.88
C MET A 27 21.90 0.19 1.03
N LEU A 28 22.82 0.73 1.81
CA LEU A 28 24.15 0.14 2.01
C LEU A 28 24.14 -1.29 2.60
N PRO A 29 23.31 -1.61 3.62
CA PRO A 29 23.32 -2.94 4.23
C PRO A 29 22.53 -4.00 3.46
N SER A 30 21.86 -3.65 2.36
CA SER A 30 20.87 -4.50 1.70
C SER A 30 21.11 -4.63 0.19
N VAL A 31 20.60 -5.73 -0.39
CA VAL A 31 20.58 -5.91 -1.86
C VAL A 31 19.29 -5.29 -2.40
N PHE A 32 19.40 -4.34 -3.32
CA PHE A 32 18.26 -3.67 -3.92
C PHE A 32 17.97 -4.16 -5.34
N GLN A 33 16.71 -4.46 -5.63
CA GLN A 33 16.26 -4.82 -6.95
C GLN A 33 15.84 -3.57 -7.74
N ILE A 34 16.46 -3.38 -8.91
CA ILE A 34 16.10 -2.33 -9.85
C ILE A 34 15.19 -2.93 -10.91
N ILE A 35 13.91 -2.57 -10.87
CA ILE A 35 12.92 -3.02 -11.85
C ILE A 35 12.79 -1.95 -12.92
N SER A 36 13.25 -2.24 -14.13
CA SER A 36 13.17 -1.31 -15.26
C SER A 36 13.10 -2.04 -16.60
N LYS A 37 12.66 -1.33 -17.66
CA LYS A 37 12.66 -1.87 -19.04
C LYS A 37 14.07 -2.05 -19.60
N THR A 38 15.01 -1.22 -19.13
CA THR A 38 16.40 -1.19 -19.60
C THR A 38 17.31 -1.49 -18.43
N ASP A 39 18.32 -2.35 -18.64
CA ASP A 39 19.34 -2.66 -17.65
C ASP A 39 20.27 -1.44 -17.44
N LEU A 40 19.93 -0.66 -16.41
CA LEU A 40 20.69 0.55 -16.05
C LEU A 40 22.10 0.22 -15.54
N ILE A 41 22.24 -0.91 -14.84
CA ILE A 41 23.50 -1.36 -14.29
C ILE A 41 24.45 -1.70 -15.44
N LYS A 42 23.98 -2.52 -16.38
CA LYS A 42 24.73 -2.86 -17.59
C LYS A 42 25.09 -1.62 -18.39
N TYR A 43 24.16 -0.68 -18.58
CA TYR A 43 24.41 0.58 -19.27
C TYR A 43 25.55 1.38 -18.64
N MET A 44 25.56 1.50 -17.30
CA MET A 44 26.60 2.23 -16.58
C MET A 44 27.96 1.52 -16.59
N LEU A 45 27.99 0.19 -16.52
CA LEU A 45 29.23 -0.60 -16.45
C LEU A 45 29.87 -0.87 -17.81
N THR A 46 29.12 -0.92 -18.91
CA THR A 46 29.62 -1.32 -20.24
C THR A 46 30.18 -0.16 -21.07
N ARG A 47 30.07 1.08 -20.63
CA ARG A 47 30.66 2.21 -21.37
C ARG A 47 32.11 2.44 -20.97
N PRO A 48 33.09 2.20 -21.87
CA PRO A 48 34.52 2.26 -21.52
C PRO A 48 35.07 3.69 -21.30
N ILE A 49 34.34 4.73 -21.68
CA ILE A 49 34.76 6.14 -21.50
C ILE A 49 33.58 6.92 -20.92
N ILE A 50 33.39 6.79 -19.62
CA ILE A 50 32.43 7.62 -18.88
C ILE A 50 33.15 8.96 -18.58
N ARG A 51 32.89 9.99 -19.39
CA ARG A 51 33.31 11.37 -19.11
C ARG A 51 32.19 12.15 -18.43
N GLY A 52 32.53 13.02 -17.47
CA GLY A 52 31.58 13.95 -16.85
C GLY A 52 30.76 13.36 -15.69
N GLN A 53 29.49 13.76 -15.59
CA GLN A 53 28.62 13.48 -14.45
C GLN A 53 28.29 11.99 -14.26
N ILE A 54 28.12 11.24 -15.36
CA ILE A 54 27.79 9.80 -15.30
C ILE A 54 28.89 9.01 -14.58
N ARG A 55 30.14 9.39 -14.74
CA ARG A 55 31.24 8.75 -14.02
C ARG A 55 31.10 8.91 -12.51
N LYS A 56 30.72 10.11 -12.04
CA LYS A 56 30.50 10.36 -10.62
C LYS A 56 29.34 9.49 -10.09
N TRP A 57 28.24 9.39 -10.84
CA TRP A 57 27.12 8.54 -10.45
C TRP A 57 27.52 7.07 -10.38
N THR A 58 28.26 6.57 -11.37
CA THR A 58 28.71 5.17 -11.40
C THR A 58 29.63 4.87 -10.21
N MET A 59 30.56 5.77 -9.88
CA MET A 59 31.44 5.58 -8.72
C MET A 59 30.66 5.55 -7.41
N THR A 60 29.71 6.46 -7.22
CA THR A 60 28.87 6.45 -6.00
C THR A 60 27.98 5.20 -5.95
N LEU A 61 27.40 4.80 -7.08
CA LEU A 61 26.52 3.63 -7.14
C LEU A 61 27.28 2.30 -6.99
N SER A 62 28.59 2.26 -7.22
CA SER A 62 29.40 1.04 -7.02
C SER A 62 29.55 0.63 -5.55
N GLU A 63 29.21 1.51 -4.61
CA GLU A 63 29.19 1.20 -3.18
C GLU A 63 27.95 0.38 -2.76
N PHE A 64 26.94 0.31 -3.63
CA PHE A 64 25.67 -0.38 -3.35
C PHE A 64 25.58 -1.70 -4.10
N THR A 65 24.87 -2.66 -3.49
CA THR A 65 24.60 -3.95 -4.15
C THR A 65 23.25 -3.90 -4.85
N PHE A 66 23.29 -3.83 -6.19
CA PHE A 66 22.08 -3.82 -7.02
C PHE A 66 21.90 -5.11 -7.79
N GLN A 67 20.65 -5.55 -7.91
CA GLN A 67 20.23 -6.61 -8.77
C GLN A 67 19.23 -6.08 -9.82
N TYR A 68 19.53 -6.26 -11.10
CA TYR A 68 18.60 -5.89 -12.15
C TYR A 68 17.51 -6.94 -12.32
N VAL A 69 16.27 -6.49 -12.40
CA VAL A 69 15.10 -7.30 -12.72
C VAL A 69 14.38 -6.68 -13.90
N ALA A 70 14.27 -7.44 -15.01
CA ALA A 70 13.57 -6.95 -16.18
C ALA A 70 12.08 -6.72 -15.87
N GLN A 71 11.59 -5.51 -16.17
CA GLN A 71 10.19 -5.18 -16.03
C GLN A 71 9.36 -6.00 -17.01
N LYS A 72 8.52 -6.90 -16.52
CA LYS A 72 7.58 -7.65 -17.35
C LYS A 72 6.42 -6.75 -17.76
N SER A 73 6.00 -6.84 -19.03
CA SER A 73 4.82 -6.11 -19.53
C SER A 73 3.57 -6.61 -18.82
N VAL A 74 2.84 -5.70 -18.16
CA VAL A 74 1.53 -5.97 -17.56
C VAL A 74 0.46 -5.37 -18.48
N LYS A 75 -0.71 -6.01 -18.63
CA LYS A 75 -1.80 -5.53 -19.51
C LYS A 75 -2.19 -4.06 -19.27
N GLY A 76 -2.21 -3.61 -18.01
CA GLY A 76 -2.48 -2.21 -17.64
C GLY A 76 -1.39 -1.22 -18.07
N GLN A 77 -0.15 -1.66 -18.23
CA GLN A 77 0.95 -0.81 -18.66
C GLN A 77 0.89 -0.44 -20.15
N ALA A 78 0.35 -1.34 -20.99
CA ALA A 78 0.11 -1.04 -22.40
C ALA A 78 -0.94 0.09 -22.56
N LEU A 79 -1.99 0.06 -21.74
CA LEU A 79 -3.01 1.11 -21.71
C LEU A 79 -2.44 2.44 -21.18
N ALA A 80 -1.67 2.40 -20.08
CA ALA A 80 -1.04 3.59 -19.52
C ALA A 80 -0.04 4.25 -20.49
N VAL A 81 0.75 3.46 -21.22
CA VAL A 81 1.65 3.98 -22.28
C VAL A 81 0.86 4.56 -23.44
N PHE A 82 -0.25 3.93 -23.84
CA PHE A 82 -1.12 4.46 -24.88
C PHE A 82 -1.71 5.82 -24.48
N LEU A 83 -2.25 5.94 -23.27
CA LEU A 83 -2.80 7.18 -22.72
C LEU A 83 -1.73 8.29 -22.58
N ALA A 84 -0.53 7.95 -22.14
CA ALA A 84 0.57 8.91 -22.02
C ALA A 84 1.06 9.47 -23.38
N HIS A 85 0.87 8.71 -24.47
CA HIS A 85 1.21 9.18 -25.83
C HIS A 85 0.05 9.89 -26.55
N HIS A 86 -1.16 9.82 -26.01
CA HIS A 86 -2.37 10.43 -26.60
C HIS A 86 -3.12 11.21 -25.51
N PRO A 87 -2.55 12.30 -24.97
CA PRO A 87 -3.23 13.09 -23.97
C PRO A 87 -4.44 13.79 -24.60
N ALA A 88 -5.66 13.45 -24.16
CA ALA A 88 -6.84 14.22 -24.46
C ALA A 88 -6.83 15.48 -23.60
N GLN A 89 -7.15 16.62 -24.16
CA GLN A 89 -7.04 17.89 -23.48
C GLN A 89 -8.18 18.08 -22.46
N GLY A 90 -7.86 18.12 -21.20
CA GLY A 90 -8.63 18.92 -20.23
C GLY A 90 -9.62 18.22 -19.29
N GLN A 91 -9.66 16.86 -19.18
CA GLN A 91 -10.50 16.15 -18.18
C GLN A 91 -9.88 14.85 -17.63
N GLU A 92 -8.56 14.70 -17.72
CA GLU A 92 -7.89 13.39 -17.64
C GLU A 92 -7.32 13.04 -16.27
N GLU A 93 -7.02 13.98 -15.38
CA GLU A 93 -6.42 13.68 -14.08
C GLU A 93 -7.35 12.87 -13.16
N GLU A 94 -8.66 13.17 -13.16
CA GLU A 94 -9.64 12.41 -12.37
C GLU A 94 -9.92 11.03 -12.96
N LEU A 95 -9.96 10.89 -14.29
CA LEU A 95 -10.28 9.62 -14.95
C LEU A 95 -9.10 8.61 -14.89
N GLU A 96 -7.84 9.09 -14.97
CA GLU A 96 -6.66 8.23 -14.85
C GLU A 96 -6.48 7.67 -13.42
N VAL A 97 -6.81 8.48 -12.42
CA VAL A 97 -6.82 8.05 -11.02
C VAL A 97 -7.94 7.03 -10.78
N GLU A 98 -9.15 7.27 -11.27
CA GLU A 98 -10.28 6.33 -11.13
C GLU A 98 -10.04 5.01 -11.89
N ILE A 99 -9.54 5.04 -13.12
CA ILE A 99 -9.24 3.81 -13.89
C ILE A 99 -8.07 3.05 -13.25
N GLY A 100 -7.05 3.76 -12.76
CA GLY A 100 -5.94 3.16 -12.03
C GLY A 100 -6.37 2.52 -10.72
N MET A 101 -7.24 3.17 -9.96
CA MET A 101 -7.82 2.64 -8.73
C MET A 101 -8.77 1.47 -9.01
N ALA A 102 -9.68 1.58 -9.97
CA ALA A 102 -10.61 0.51 -10.34
C ALA A 102 -9.92 -0.76 -10.88
N LEU A 103 -8.78 -0.63 -11.56
CA LEU A 103 -7.97 -1.78 -12.00
C LEU A 103 -7.13 -2.38 -10.87
N MET A 104 -6.76 -1.59 -9.86
CA MET A 104 -6.12 -2.10 -8.64
C MET A 104 -7.12 -2.79 -7.72
N GLU A 105 -8.32 -2.26 -7.56
CA GLU A 105 -9.39 -2.83 -6.73
C GLU A 105 -9.79 -4.25 -7.16
N LYS A 106 -9.80 -4.54 -8.45
CA LYS A 106 -10.12 -5.88 -9.00
C LYS A 106 -9.24 -7.04 -8.52
N ASN A 107 -8.12 -6.76 -7.86
CA ASN A 107 -7.20 -7.79 -7.35
C ASN A 107 -7.10 -7.81 -5.83
N TYR A 108 -7.90 -7.02 -5.13
CA TYR A 108 -7.90 -6.94 -3.67
C TYR A 108 -9.23 -7.47 -3.12
N TRP A 109 -9.12 -8.10 -1.96
CA TRP A 109 -10.25 -8.25 -1.05
C TRP A 109 -10.50 -6.91 -0.37
N THR A 110 -11.74 -6.54 -0.22
CA THR A 110 -12.14 -5.32 0.47
C THR A 110 -12.83 -5.69 1.76
N MET A 111 -12.50 -5.03 2.84
CA MET A 111 -13.11 -5.24 4.14
C MET A 111 -13.53 -3.91 4.76
N TYR A 112 -14.75 -3.83 5.21
CA TYR A 112 -15.27 -2.76 6.05
C TYR A 112 -15.52 -3.30 7.44
N PHE A 113 -15.18 -2.54 8.46
CA PHE A 113 -15.41 -2.92 9.85
C PHE A 113 -15.97 -1.75 10.66
N ASP A 114 -16.75 -2.06 11.68
CA ASP A 114 -17.23 -1.14 12.69
C ASP A 114 -17.40 -1.86 14.03
N GLY A 115 -17.13 -1.16 15.12
CA GLY A 115 -17.32 -1.67 16.47
C GLY A 115 -18.17 -0.73 17.29
N SER A 116 -19.23 -1.22 17.90
CA SER A 116 -20.09 -0.45 18.77
C SER A 116 -20.04 -0.96 20.21
N SER A 117 -20.13 -0.03 21.16
CA SER A 117 -20.24 -0.39 22.58
C SER A 117 -21.20 0.55 23.29
N THR A 118 -22.12 -0.05 24.04
CA THR A 118 -23.07 0.62 24.93
C THR A 118 -22.87 0.10 26.35
N GLU A 119 -23.59 0.64 27.32
CA GLU A 119 -23.53 0.19 28.72
C GLU A 119 -23.92 -1.29 28.90
N THR A 120 -24.76 -1.82 28.01
CA THR A 120 -25.38 -3.14 28.13
C THR A 120 -24.96 -4.13 27.05
N ARG A 121 -24.49 -3.67 25.92
CA ARG A 121 -24.15 -4.50 24.75
C ARG A 121 -22.97 -3.93 24.00
N SER A 122 -22.18 -4.81 23.42
CA SER A 122 -21.12 -4.46 22.49
C SER A 122 -21.22 -5.37 21.27
N GLY A 123 -20.94 -4.82 20.10
CA GLY A 123 -21.02 -5.53 18.84
C GLY A 123 -19.87 -5.24 17.91
N ALA A 124 -19.70 -6.09 16.92
CA ALA A 124 -18.72 -5.94 15.84
C ALA A 124 -19.37 -6.30 14.51
N GLY A 125 -19.33 -5.39 13.56
CA GLY A 125 -19.81 -5.55 12.20
C GLY A 125 -18.64 -5.66 11.22
N VAL A 126 -18.70 -6.63 10.31
CA VAL A 126 -17.70 -6.83 9.27
C VAL A 126 -18.36 -7.12 7.94
N VAL A 127 -17.96 -6.40 6.90
CA VAL A 127 -18.38 -6.65 5.53
C VAL A 127 -17.15 -6.96 4.69
N ILE A 128 -17.16 -8.06 3.97
CA ILE A 128 -16.03 -8.50 3.13
C ILE A 128 -16.52 -8.66 1.70
N GLU A 129 -15.76 -8.14 0.76
CA GLU A 129 -15.97 -8.31 -0.67
C GLU A 129 -14.76 -8.96 -1.33
N SER A 130 -14.98 -10.01 -2.10
CA SER A 130 -13.91 -10.65 -2.88
C SER A 130 -13.58 -9.86 -4.14
N PRO A 131 -12.40 -10.11 -4.76
CA PRO A 131 -12.02 -9.53 -6.06
C PRO A 131 -13.03 -9.83 -7.20
N GLN A 132 -13.89 -10.81 -7.01
CA GLN A 132 -14.93 -11.21 -7.97
C GLN A 132 -16.30 -10.55 -7.70
N GLY A 133 -16.39 -9.69 -6.64
CA GLY A 133 -17.62 -8.99 -6.25
C GLY A 133 -18.57 -9.85 -5.40
N GLN A 134 -18.10 -10.95 -4.81
CA GLN A 134 -18.88 -11.71 -3.86
C GLN A 134 -18.79 -11.08 -2.48
N MET A 135 -19.92 -10.81 -1.84
CA MET A 135 -20.00 -10.13 -0.56
C MET A 135 -20.44 -11.08 0.57
N TRP A 136 -19.89 -10.86 1.76
CA TRP A 136 -20.27 -11.50 3.02
C TRP A 136 -20.40 -10.43 4.09
N GLN A 137 -21.45 -10.57 4.91
CA GLN A 137 -21.75 -9.67 6.02
C GLN A 137 -21.80 -10.48 7.31
N PHE A 138 -21.12 -9.99 8.34
CA PHE A 138 -21.05 -10.65 9.63
C PHE A 138 -21.38 -9.66 10.74
N ALA A 139 -22.22 -10.10 11.67
CA ALA A 139 -22.53 -9.37 12.90
C ALA A 139 -22.21 -10.26 14.09
N PHE A 140 -21.44 -9.75 15.02
CA PHE A 140 -21.00 -10.45 16.22
C PHE A 140 -21.44 -9.68 17.46
N GLN A 141 -21.98 -10.38 18.44
CA GLN A 141 -22.16 -9.85 19.76
C GLN A 141 -20.88 -10.13 20.57
N LEU A 142 -20.36 -9.08 21.22
CA LEU A 142 -19.20 -9.21 22.10
C LEU A 142 -19.71 -9.45 23.55
N ASP A 143 -19.45 -10.63 24.10
CA ASP A 143 -19.96 -11.06 25.41
C ASP A 143 -19.12 -10.51 26.59
N PHE A 144 -18.46 -9.38 26.39
CA PHE A 144 -17.67 -8.70 27.43
C PHE A 144 -17.85 -7.18 27.34
N LYS A 145 -17.61 -6.52 28.48
CA LYS A 145 -17.61 -5.06 28.51
C LYS A 145 -16.34 -4.51 27.88
N CYS A 146 -16.48 -3.65 26.92
CA CYS A 146 -15.39 -2.96 26.25
C CYS A 146 -15.72 -1.50 25.98
N THR A 147 -14.73 -0.71 25.71
CA THR A 147 -14.89 0.65 25.22
C THR A 147 -15.17 0.62 23.71
N ASN A 148 -15.65 1.73 23.16
CA ASN A 148 -15.88 1.83 21.71
C ASN A 148 -14.61 1.52 20.91
N ASN A 149 -13.46 2.07 21.32
CA ASN A 149 -12.19 1.81 20.65
C ASN A 149 -11.76 0.32 20.73
N GLN A 150 -12.09 -0.37 21.81
CA GLN A 150 -11.84 -1.82 21.93
C GLN A 150 -12.76 -2.61 21.01
N ALA A 151 -14.05 -2.24 20.93
CA ALA A 151 -15.00 -2.88 20.00
C ALA A 151 -14.58 -2.70 18.54
N GLU A 152 -14.07 -1.51 18.17
CA GLU A 152 -13.50 -1.24 16.87
C GLU A 152 -12.29 -2.15 16.54
N TYR A 153 -11.38 -2.32 17.49
CA TYR A 153 -10.27 -3.24 17.31
C TYR A 153 -10.72 -4.70 17.23
N GLU A 154 -11.71 -5.11 18.02
CA GLU A 154 -12.28 -6.46 17.94
C GLU A 154 -12.88 -6.72 16.56
N ALA A 155 -13.70 -5.79 16.04
CA ALA A 155 -14.27 -5.88 14.70
C ALA A 155 -13.19 -6.04 13.62
N LEU A 156 -12.14 -5.22 13.71
CA LEU A 156 -11.00 -5.31 12.82
C LEU A 156 -10.29 -6.67 12.89
N ILE A 157 -9.95 -7.14 14.09
CA ILE A 157 -9.22 -8.40 14.29
C ILE A 157 -10.06 -9.58 13.79
N ILE A 158 -11.34 -9.63 14.14
CA ILE A 158 -12.27 -10.66 13.66
C ILE A 158 -12.30 -10.68 12.12
N GLY A 159 -12.42 -9.50 11.49
CA GLY A 159 -12.45 -9.40 10.04
C GLY A 159 -11.14 -9.85 9.38
N LEU A 160 -9.99 -9.53 9.95
CA LEU A 160 -8.69 -10.00 9.46
C LEU A 160 -8.55 -11.52 9.60
N GLU A 161 -9.00 -12.11 10.70
CA GLU A 161 -8.98 -13.58 10.88
C GLU A 161 -9.90 -14.27 9.86
N ILE A 162 -11.09 -13.72 9.57
CA ILE A 162 -11.98 -14.25 8.53
C ILE A 162 -11.29 -14.21 7.17
N LEU A 163 -10.64 -13.10 6.82
CA LEU A 163 -9.91 -12.98 5.56
C LEU A 163 -8.75 -13.97 5.44
N LYS A 164 -8.06 -14.28 6.54
CA LYS A 164 -7.05 -15.35 6.59
C LYS A 164 -7.65 -16.72 6.27
N GLU A 165 -8.76 -17.07 6.92
CA GLU A 165 -9.47 -18.34 6.65
C GLU A 165 -9.94 -18.41 5.19
N MET A 166 -10.35 -17.28 4.61
CA MET A 166 -10.70 -17.17 3.19
C MET A 166 -9.47 -17.16 2.24
N LYS A 167 -8.25 -17.25 2.80
CA LYS A 167 -6.97 -17.23 2.06
C LYS A 167 -6.78 -15.97 1.22
N ALA A 168 -7.30 -14.84 1.69
CA ALA A 168 -7.04 -13.55 1.09
C ALA A 168 -5.53 -13.22 1.20
N THR A 169 -4.93 -12.74 0.14
CA THR A 169 -3.51 -12.38 0.11
C THR A 169 -3.26 -10.89 0.00
N ARG A 170 -4.22 -10.17 -0.55
CA ARG A 170 -4.13 -8.72 -0.77
C ARG A 170 -5.43 -8.08 -0.31
N VAL A 171 -5.35 -7.16 0.63
CA VAL A 171 -6.52 -6.63 1.35
C VAL A 171 -6.50 -5.11 1.41
N LEU A 172 -7.65 -4.50 1.17
CA LEU A 172 -7.96 -3.10 1.48
C LEU A 172 -8.94 -3.08 2.65
N VAL A 173 -8.56 -2.42 3.73
CA VAL A 173 -9.36 -2.35 4.96
C VAL A 173 -9.87 -0.91 5.13
N TYR A 174 -11.16 -0.77 5.25
CA TYR A 174 -11.86 0.49 5.46
C TYR A 174 -12.53 0.53 6.82
N GLY A 175 -12.42 1.65 7.52
CA GLY A 175 -13.09 1.88 8.80
C GLY A 175 -13.27 3.37 9.08
N ASP A 176 -14.28 3.74 9.86
CA ASP A 176 -14.56 5.12 10.23
C ASP A 176 -13.96 5.52 11.59
N SER A 177 -13.29 4.60 12.27
CA SER A 177 -12.50 4.89 13.47
C SER A 177 -11.17 5.53 13.13
N GLN A 178 -11.12 6.85 13.14
CA GLN A 178 -9.90 7.61 12.88
C GLN A 178 -8.75 7.20 13.80
N LEU A 179 -9.06 6.89 15.09
CA LEU A 179 -8.05 6.46 16.04
C LEU A 179 -7.41 5.13 15.63
N VAL A 180 -8.23 4.12 15.33
CA VAL A 180 -7.74 2.78 14.97
C VAL A 180 -6.96 2.83 13.66
N ILE A 181 -7.50 3.46 12.63
CA ILE A 181 -6.83 3.57 11.34
C ILE A 181 -5.50 4.32 11.47
N ASN A 182 -5.46 5.47 12.14
CA ASN A 182 -4.24 6.25 12.25
C ASN A 182 -3.19 5.59 13.16
N GLN A 183 -3.58 4.73 14.09
CA GLN A 183 -2.63 3.89 14.83
C GLN A 183 -2.02 2.82 13.92
N LEU A 184 -2.81 2.15 13.09
CA LEU A 184 -2.32 1.11 12.17
C LEU A 184 -1.45 1.68 11.03
N THR A 185 -1.75 2.88 10.54
CA THR A 185 -0.91 3.60 9.57
C THR A 185 0.32 4.26 10.21
N ARG A 186 0.46 4.17 11.54
CA ARG A 186 1.53 4.78 12.35
C ARG A 186 1.54 6.31 12.35
N GLU A 187 0.43 6.93 11.99
CA GLU A 187 0.23 8.37 12.14
C GLU A 187 0.02 8.76 13.61
N TYR A 188 -0.61 7.88 14.40
CA TYR A 188 -0.80 8.03 15.84
C TYR A 188 -0.02 6.94 16.59
N GLN A 189 0.53 7.31 17.76
CA GLN A 189 1.14 6.35 18.68
C GLN A 189 0.05 5.71 19.56
N CYS A 190 0.13 4.41 19.77
CA CYS A 190 -0.72 3.72 20.74
C CYS A 190 -0.11 3.88 22.13
N THR A 191 -0.60 4.85 22.91
CA THR A 191 -0.12 5.14 24.29
C THR A 191 -1.01 4.52 25.36
N SER A 192 -2.18 4.02 25.01
CA SER A 192 -3.13 3.41 25.94
C SER A 192 -2.75 1.95 26.21
N GLU A 193 -2.44 1.62 27.48
CA GLU A 193 -2.15 0.24 27.90
C GLU A 193 -3.29 -0.73 27.51
N ASN A 194 -4.56 -0.28 27.65
CA ASN A 194 -5.73 -1.07 27.33
C ASN A 194 -5.91 -1.36 25.83
N LEU A 195 -5.31 -0.56 24.94
CA LEU A 195 -5.37 -0.77 23.49
C LEU A 195 -4.11 -1.41 22.94
N THR A 196 -3.02 -1.42 23.69
CA THR A 196 -1.72 -1.93 23.21
C THR A 196 -1.80 -3.38 22.75
N MET A 197 -2.49 -4.24 23.51
CA MET A 197 -2.65 -5.65 23.13
C MET A 197 -3.43 -5.79 21.83
N TYR A 198 -4.52 -5.04 21.66
CA TYR A 198 -5.32 -5.01 20.44
C TYR A 198 -4.49 -4.54 19.24
N TYR A 199 -3.79 -3.43 19.41
CA TYR A 199 -2.92 -2.85 18.38
C TYR A 199 -1.85 -3.85 17.92
N VAL A 200 -1.15 -4.50 18.86
CA VAL A 200 -0.13 -5.49 18.53
C VAL A 200 -0.74 -6.72 17.85
N THR A 201 -1.89 -7.20 18.32
CA THR A 201 -2.60 -8.33 17.69
C THR A 201 -3.01 -7.97 16.25
N ALA A 202 -3.61 -6.80 16.04
CA ALA A 202 -4.02 -6.35 14.71
C ALA A 202 -2.82 -6.23 13.75
N LEU A 203 -1.68 -5.70 14.21
CA LEU A 203 -0.46 -5.63 13.39
C LEU A 203 0.10 -7.02 13.05
N ASN A 204 0.17 -7.92 14.03
CA ASN A 204 0.67 -9.28 13.80
C ASN A 204 -0.20 -10.03 12.79
N THR A 205 -1.53 -9.90 12.89
CA THR A 205 -2.45 -10.51 11.92
C THR A 205 -2.33 -9.84 10.56
N ALA A 206 -2.14 -8.52 10.50
CA ALA A 206 -1.94 -7.78 9.26
C ALA A 206 -0.65 -8.19 8.52
N ASP A 207 0.42 -8.49 9.25
CA ASP A 207 1.71 -8.92 8.67
C ASP A 207 1.63 -10.30 7.97
N GLU A 208 0.58 -11.08 8.19
CA GLU A 208 0.37 -12.36 7.50
C GLU A 208 -0.13 -12.19 6.05
N PHE A 209 -0.64 -11.01 5.68
CA PHE A 209 -1.07 -10.73 4.32
C PHE A 209 0.11 -10.27 3.44
N SER A 210 0.14 -10.73 2.19
CA SER A 210 1.17 -10.29 1.23
C SER A 210 1.13 -8.79 0.97
N ARG A 211 -0.05 -8.19 1.07
CA ARG A 211 -0.26 -6.74 0.99
C ARG A 211 -1.55 -6.37 1.71
N ILE A 212 -1.45 -5.42 2.61
CA ILE A 212 -2.60 -4.84 3.30
C ILE A 212 -2.47 -3.32 3.34
N SER A 213 -3.59 -2.63 3.24
CA SER A 213 -3.67 -1.17 3.38
C SER A 213 -4.89 -0.80 4.22
N PHE A 214 -4.74 0.19 5.09
CA PHE A 214 -5.79 0.71 5.95
C PHE A 214 -6.18 2.10 5.49
N VAL A 215 -7.48 2.35 5.33
CA VAL A 215 -8.03 3.59 4.80
C VAL A 215 -9.14 4.08 5.72
N HIS A 216 -9.03 5.32 6.17
CA HIS A 216 -10.12 5.96 6.91
C HIS A 216 -11.20 6.42 5.93
N VAL A 217 -12.45 6.10 6.22
CA VAL A 217 -13.62 6.52 5.45
C VAL A 217 -14.62 7.26 6.35
N PRO A 218 -15.38 8.20 5.80
CA PRO A 218 -16.47 8.82 6.54
C PRO A 218 -17.53 7.77 6.95
N ARG A 219 -18.20 7.99 8.08
CA ARG A 219 -19.23 7.08 8.60
C ARG A 219 -20.35 6.78 7.57
N ALA A 220 -20.66 7.74 6.69
CA ALA A 220 -21.65 7.54 5.63
C ALA A 220 -21.24 6.47 4.60
N GLU A 221 -19.95 6.26 4.41
CA GLU A 221 -19.39 5.26 3.50
C GLU A 221 -19.16 3.90 4.19
N ASN A 222 -19.24 3.85 5.54
CA ASN A 222 -19.11 2.64 6.36
C ASN A 222 -20.48 2.13 6.86
N HIS A 223 -21.58 2.55 6.24
CA HIS A 223 -22.94 2.32 6.78
C HIS A 223 -23.30 0.83 6.92
N GLU A 224 -22.89 -0.03 5.99
CA GLU A 224 -23.19 -1.47 6.05
C GLU A 224 -22.52 -2.15 7.26
N ALA A 225 -21.26 -1.83 7.56
CA ALA A 225 -20.57 -2.34 8.73
C ALA A 225 -21.16 -1.76 10.03
N ASN A 226 -21.54 -0.47 10.01
CA ASN A 226 -22.22 0.19 11.14
C ASN A 226 -23.59 -0.45 11.49
N GLU A 227 -24.35 -0.91 10.49
CA GLU A 227 -25.65 -1.58 10.72
C GLU A 227 -25.47 -2.98 11.32
N MET A 228 -24.30 -3.60 11.12
CA MET A 228 -23.98 -4.94 11.65
C MET A 228 -23.39 -4.89 13.06
N ALA A 229 -22.83 -3.75 13.50
CA ALA A 229 -22.24 -3.53 14.81
C ALA A 229 -23.29 -3.13 15.86
#